data_f8d7aaa6a277d5422827f0862952485d
#
_entry.id   f8d7aaa6a277d5422827f0862952485d
#
_cell.length_a   1.000
_cell.length_b   1.000
_cell.length_c   1.000
_cell.angle_alpha   90.00
_cell.angle_beta   90.00
_cell.angle_gamma   90.00
#
_symmetry.space_group_name_H-M   'P 1'
#
loop_
_entity.id
_entity.type
_entity.pdbx_description
1 polymer ?
#
loop_
_entity_poly.entity_id
_entity_poly.type
_entity_poly.pdbx_seq_one_letter_code
_entity_poly.pdbx_strand_id
1 'polypeptide(L)'
;ILNGEWEVNLEHPIDQEGRWKYIVEEAVVKMPSFNGNQLFRVKKKEKNDSGVTAELQPIFMDAKDDCFLLDVRPTDKTGQQALDIMTAPNKKYKASSNISLVSTAYYQTKNLIEALNGDDENSFINRWGGEIIFDNYTVIVNERAGGDYGVEVLYGKNIKEDGFSEEIDMRDIVTRIVPKAYNGHMIEGDEPWIDSPLIDKYPTIRFGVMEFEDIKMREDAQDGDEDDGIIVCDTQEELRTALKQKCEEQFDAGVD
;
A
#
# COMPACT_ATOMS: atom_id res chain seq x y z
N ILE A 1 -10.66 4.88 2.88
CA ILE A 1 -9.34 4.37 3.31
C ILE A 1 -8.29 5.14 2.53
N LEU A 2 -7.24 5.62 3.21
CA LEU A 2 -6.14 6.34 2.57
C LEU A 2 -5.43 5.38 1.60
N ASN A 3 -5.18 5.84 0.37
CA ASN A 3 -4.62 5.04 -0.72
C ASN A 3 -5.37 3.72 -1.02
N GLY A 4 -6.58 3.55 -0.49
CA GLY A 4 -7.38 2.36 -0.65
C GLY A 4 -8.58 2.56 -1.57
N GLU A 5 -9.45 1.56 -1.59
CA GLU A 5 -10.67 1.61 -2.38
C GLU A 5 -11.61 2.71 -1.90
N TRP A 6 -12.21 3.38 -2.88
CA TRP A 6 -13.27 4.33 -2.68
C TRP A 6 -14.46 3.94 -3.54
N GLU A 7 -15.45 3.33 -2.89
CA GLU A 7 -16.70 2.89 -3.51
C GLU A 7 -17.88 3.60 -2.89
N VAL A 8 -18.93 3.74 -3.66
CA VAL A 8 -20.20 4.32 -3.22
C VAL A 8 -21.33 3.39 -3.62
N ASN A 9 -22.16 3.04 -2.65
CA ASN A 9 -23.39 2.31 -2.87
C ASN A 9 -24.56 3.29 -3.01
N LEU A 10 -25.27 3.22 -4.14
CA LEU A 10 -26.46 4.00 -4.45
C LEU A 10 -27.67 3.10 -4.36
N GLU A 11 -28.65 3.50 -3.58
CA GLU A 11 -29.96 2.84 -3.48
C GLU A 11 -31.05 3.82 -3.91
N HIS A 12 -31.96 3.38 -4.76
CA HIS A 12 -33.11 4.16 -5.19
C HIS A 12 -34.38 3.30 -5.27
N PRO A 13 -35.49 3.70 -4.60
CA PRO A 13 -36.73 2.97 -4.69
C PRO A 13 -37.31 3.06 -6.10
N ILE A 14 -38.19 2.13 -6.46
CA ILE A 14 -38.98 2.25 -7.67
C ILE A 14 -40.05 3.33 -7.43
N ASP A 15 -39.83 4.50 -8.01
CA ASP A 15 -40.73 5.63 -7.90
C ASP A 15 -41.67 5.74 -9.12
N GLN A 16 -42.79 6.47 -8.96
CA GLN A 16 -43.73 6.71 -10.05
C GLN A 16 -43.15 7.63 -11.15
N GLU A 17 -42.19 8.48 -10.81
CA GLU A 17 -41.52 9.37 -11.75
C GLU A 17 -40.53 8.62 -12.63
N GLY A 18 -40.16 7.40 -12.26
CA GLY A 18 -39.28 6.53 -13.05
C GLY A 18 -37.82 6.97 -13.04
N ARG A 19 -37.38 7.75 -12.03
CA ARG A 19 -35.98 8.24 -11.92
C ARG A 19 -34.98 7.11 -11.82
N TRP A 20 -35.35 5.99 -11.18
CA TRP A 20 -34.54 4.79 -11.11
C TRP A 20 -34.08 4.23 -12.47
N LYS A 21 -34.80 4.57 -13.57
CA LYS A 21 -34.47 4.13 -14.93
C LYS A 21 -33.20 4.78 -15.47
N TYR A 22 -32.75 5.90 -14.86
CA TYR A 22 -31.51 6.55 -15.24
C TYR A 22 -30.28 5.91 -14.61
N ILE A 23 -30.48 5.04 -13.61
CA ILE A 23 -29.40 4.25 -13.03
C ILE A 23 -29.20 3.04 -13.94
N VAL A 24 -28.29 3.18 -14.89
CA VAL A 24 -27.90 2.13 -15.83
C VAL A 24 -26.40 1.91 -15.77
N GLU A 25 -25.96 0.77 -16.23
CA GLU A 25 -24.54 0.41 -16.31
C GLU A 25 -23.79 1.48 -17.13
N GLU A 26 -22.56 1.79 -16.74
CA GLU A 26 -21.72 2.82 -17.35
C GLU A 26 -22.25 4.27 -17.25
N ALA A 27 -23.40 4.50 -16.65
CA ALA A 27 -23.87 5.86 -16.40
C ALA A 27 -22.94 6.62 -15.44
N VAL A 28 -22.85 7.94 -15.62
CA VAL A 28 -22.09 8.82 -14.73
C VAL A 28 -23.03 9.52 -13.77
N VAL A 29 -22.79 9.35 -12.49
CA VAL A 29 -23.54 9.98 -11.40
C VAL A 29 -22.68 11.07 -10.77
N LYS A 30 -23.25 12.28 -10.65
CA LYS A 30 -22.62 13.40 -9.94
C LYS A 30 -23.21 13.52 -8.55
N MET A 31 -22.35 13.50 -7.53
CA MET A 31 -22.77 13.62 -6.15
C MET A 31 -21.82 14.49 -5.32
N PRO A 32 -22.30 15.12 -4.25
CA PRO A 32 -21.44 15.82 -3.31
C PRO A 32 -20.57 14.83 -2.54
N SER A 33 -19.32 15.19 -2.29
CA SER A 33 -18.35 14.45 -1.52
C SER A 33 -17.51 15.40 -0.67
N PHE A 34 -16.57 14.87 0.14
CA PHE A 34 -15.69 15.66 0.98
C PHE A 34 -14.83 16.67 0.17
N ASN A 35 -14.56 16.40 -1.10
CA ASN A 35 -13.79 17.25 -2.01
C ASN A 35 -14.68 17.91 -3.08
N GLY A 36 -15.87 18.38 -2.69
CA GLY A 36 -16.82 19.00 -3.62
C GLY A 36 -17.66 17.98 -4.40
N ASN A 37 -18.15 18.40 -5.57
CA ASN A 37 -18.94 17.52 -6.42
C ASN A 37 -18.03 16.56 -7.20
N GLN A 38 -18.24 15.27 -7.02
CA GLN A 38 -17.47 14.20 -7.65
C GLN A 38 -18.33 13.40 -8.64
N LEU A 39 -17.68 12.91 -9.66
CA LEU A 39 -18.28 12.04 -10.66
C LEU A 39 -17.94 10.58 -10.36
N PHE A 40 -18.96 9.75 -10.44
CA PHE A 40 -18.83 8.31 -10.25
C PHE A 40 -19.44 7.55 -11.42
N ARG A 41 -18.85 6.44 -11.78
CA ARG A 41 -19.35 5.53 -12.79
C ARG A 41 -20.07 4.35 -12.15
N VAL A 42 -21.25 4.02 -12.65
CA VAL A 42 -22.00 2.81 -12.28
C VAL A 42 -21.28 1.60 -12.87
N LYS A 43 -20.71 0.76 -12.01
CA LYS A 43 -20.00 -0.47 -12.42
C LYS A 43 -20.86 -1.72 -12.28
N LYS A 44 -21.72 -1.75 -11.27
CA LYS A 44 -22.65 -2.86 -11.06
C LYS A 44 -24.02 -2.33 -10.71
N LYS A 45 -25.06 -3.01 -11.16
CA LYS A 45 -26.43 -2.67 -10.89
C LYS A 45 -27.21 -3.92 -10.58
N GLU A 46 -28.05 -3.85 -9.56
CA GLU A 46 -29.04 -4.86 -9.23
C GLU A 46 -30.41 -4.21 -9.15
N LYS A 47 -31.43 -4.91 -9.62
CA LYS A 47 -32.83 -4.46 -9.57
C LYS A 47 -33.69 -5.55 -8.99
N ASN A 48 -34.53 -5.18 -8.05
CA ASN A 48 -35.58 -6.03 -7.50
C ASN A 48 -36.93 -5.31 -7.49
N ASP A 49 -37.94 -5.89 -6.91
CA ASP A 49 -39.30 -5.32 -6.87
C ASP A 49 -39.42 -4.07 -6.02
N SER A 50 -38.49 -3.82 -5.07
CA SER A 50 -38.48 -2.68 -4.16
C SER A 50 -37.62 -1.50 -4.64
N GLY A 51 -36.59 -1.76 -5.43
CA GLY A 51 -35.63 -0.72 -5.82
C GLY A 51 -34.55 -1.17 -6.77
N VAL A 52 -33.64 -0.24 -7.00
CA VAL A 52 -32.40 -0.42 -7.73
C VAL A 52 -31.24 -0.10 -6.79
N THR A 53 -30.27 -0.99 -6.70
CA THR A 53 -29.00 -0.76 -6.05
C THR A 53 -27.89 -0.70 -7.11
N ALA A 54 -26.89 0.14 -6.90
CA ALA A 54 -25.75 0.26 -7.80
C ALA A 54 -24.45 0.50 -7.02
N GLU A 55 -23.39 -0.17 -7.44
CA GLU A 55 -22.02 0.07 -6.98
C GLU A 55 -21.36 1.06 -7.95
N LEU A 56 -20.84 2.15 -7.38
CA LEU A 56 -20.23 3.23 -8.13
C LEU A 56 -18.77 3.40 -7.72
N GLN A 57 -17.91 3.65 -8.70
CA GLN A 57 -16.50 3.96 -8.49
C GLN A 57 -16.19 5.38 -8.95
N PRO A 58 -15.20 6.07 -8.34
CA PRO A 58 -14.75 7.38 -8.82
C PRO A 58 -14.44 7.33 -10.31
N ILE A 59 -14.80 8.37 -11.03
CA ILE A 59 -14.61 8.42 -12.50
C ILE A 59 -13.15 8.29 -12.92
N PHE A 60 -12.19 8.61 -12.03
CA PHE A 60 -10.76 8.40 -12.29
C PHE A 60 -10.41 6.94 -12.48
N MET A 61 -11.17 5.99 -11.89
CA MET A 61 -10.92 4.56 -12.02
C MET A 61 -11.12 4.03 -13.45
N ASP A 62 -11.76 4.80 -14.34
CA ASP A 62 -11.80 4.48 -15.77
C ASP A 62 -10.38 4.43 -16.37
N ALA A 63 -9.39 5.06 -15.74
CA ALA A 63 -7.99 5.00 -16.15
C ALA A 63 -7.38 3.60 -16.10
N LYS A 64 -8.04 2.67 -15.41
CA LYS A 64 -7.69 1.24 -15.46
C LYS A 64 -7.89 0.67 -16.86
N ASP A 65 -8.89 1.15 -17.58
CA ASP A 65 -9.32 0.61 -18.86
C ASP A 65 -8.81 1.44 -20.04
N ASP A 66 -8.71 2.78 -19.89
CA ASP A 66 -8.47 3.71 -21.01
C ASP A 66 -7.14 4.49 -20.92
N CYS A 67 -6.32 4.27 -19.89
CA CYS A 67 -4.98 4.87 -19.78
C CYS A 67 -3.92 3.81 -19.54
N PHE A 68 -3.24 3.41 -20.60
CA PHE A 68 -2.30 2.29 -20.58
C PHE A 68 -0.87 2.74 -20.87
N LEU A 69 0.07 2.34 -19.99
CA LEU A 69 1.48 2.66 -20.06
C LEU A 69 2.20 1.47 -20.71
N LEU A 70 2.50 1.59 -22.02
CA LEU A 70 3.18 0.53 -22.79
C LEU A 70 4.64 0.38 -22.39
N ASP A 71 5.36 1.51 -22.34
CA ASP A 71 6.76 1.61 -21.90
C ASP A 71 6.98 3.06 -21.41
N VAL A 72 6.86 3.27 -20.12
CA VAL A 72 6.94 4.60 -19.50
C VAL A 72 7.99 4.56 -18.39
N ARG A 73 9.01 5.43 -18.47
CA ARG A 73 10.21 5.42 -17.63
C ARG A 73 10.50 6.81 -17.05
N PRO A 74 9.81 7.23 -15.99
CA PRO A 74 10.21 8.44 -15.26
C PRO A 74 11.54 8.19 -14.54
N THR A 75 12.63 8.70 -15.11
CA THR A 75 14.00 8.56 -14.59
C THR A 75 14.44 9.87 -13.99
N ASP A 76 14.90 9.86 -12.73
CA ASP A 76 15.35 11.03 -11.96
C ASP A 76 14.31 12.17 -12.00
N LYS A 77 13.05 11.86 -11.64
CA LYS A 77 11.91 12.77 -11.67
C LYS A 77 11.36 13.05 -10.28
N THR A 78 10.91 14.28 -10.05
CA THR A 78 10.08 14.61 -8.90
C THR A 78 8.68 13.98 -9.06
N GLY A 79 7.89 13.92 -7.96
CA GLY A 79 6.55 13.36 -8.01
C GLY A 79 5.68 13.98 -9.10
N GLN A 80 5.65 15.32 -9.23
CA GLN A 80 4.90 16.00 -10.28
C GLN A 80 5.37 15.60 -11.69
N GLN A 81 6.67 15.61 -11.92
CA GLN A 81 7.22 15.27 -13.24
C GLN A 81 6.94 13.81 -13.63
N ALA A 82 6.99 12.91 -12.66
CA ALA A 82 6.68 11.50 -12.89
C ALA A 82 5.19 11.32 -13.25
N LEU A 83 4.29 11.95 -12.52
CA LEU A 83 2.86 11.90 -12.79
C LEU A 83 2.49 12.51 -14.14
N ASP A 84 3.13 13.63 -14.55
CA ASP A 84 2.93 14.23 -15.87
C ASP A 84 3.31 13.26 -17.00
N ILE A 85 4.39 12.50 -16.83
CA ILE A 85 4.81 11.46 -17.77
C ILE A 85 3.81 10.29 -17.79
N MET A 86 3.34 9.86 -16.61
CA MET A 86 2.40 8.74 -16.47
C MET A 86 1.01 9.04 -17.04
N THR A 87 0.55 10.29 -16.95
CA THR A 87 -0.76 10.71 -17.47
C THR A 87 -0.71 11.14 -18.95
N ALA A 88 0.47 11.31 -19.53
CA ALA A 88 0.65 11.75 -20.93
C ALA A 88 -0.03 10.83 -21.98
N PRO A 89 -0.14 9.51 -21.82
CA PRO A 89 -0.79 8.62 -22.78
C PRO A 89 -2.27 8.94 -22.99
N ASN A 90 -2.98 9.44 -21.97
CA ASN A 90 -4.36 9.85 -22.09
C ASN A 90 -4.60 11.24 -21.45
N LYS A 91 -4.71 12.27 -22.27
CA LYS A 91 -4.89 13.67 -21.85
C LYS A 91 -6.20 13.97 -21.12
N LYS A 92 -7.11 13.01 -21.05
CA LYS A 92 -8.32 13.08 -20.22
C LYS A 92 -7.95 13.19 -18.74
N TYR A 93 -6.87 12.51 -18.32
CA TYR A 93 -6.39 12.50 -16.94
C TYR A 93 -5.36 13.58 -16.70
N LYS A 94 -5.44 14.17 -15.51
CA LYS A 94 -4.50 15.17 -15.01
C LYS A 94 -3.93 14.71 -13.68
N ALA A 95 -2.79 15.26 -13.33
CA ALA A 95 -2.15 14.96 -12.06
C ALA A 95 -1.60 16.22 -11.40
N SER A 96 -1.55 16.18 -10.06
CA SER A 96 -0.90 17.20 -9.24
C SER A 96 -0.16 16.54 -8.09
N SER A 97 1.04 17.03 -7.77
CA SER A 97 1.81 16.53 -6.63
C SER A 97 2.71 17.63 -6.06
N ASN A 98 2.86 17.63 -4.73
CA ASN A 98 3.83 18.46 -4.03
C ASN A 98 5.08 17.69 -3.59
N ILE A 99 5.24 16.43 -4.01
CA ILE A 99 6.35 15.57 -3.63
C ILE A 99 7.60 15.99 -4.36
N SER A 100 8.61 16.44 -3.60
CA SER A 100 9.90 16.89 -4.10
C SER A 100 10.93 15.77 -4.23
N LEU A 101 10.68 14.61 -3.63
CA LEU A 101 11.53 13.43 -3.74
C LEU A 101 11.79 13.10 -5.20
N VAL A 102 13.06 12.91 -5.55
CA VAL A 102 13.48 12.48 -6.89
C VAL A 102 13.68 10.98 -6.87
N SER A 103 13.00 10.29 -7.77
CA SER A 103 13.08 8.83 -7.88
C SER A 103 12.95 8.37 -9.33
N THR A 104 13.13 7.08 -9.54
CA THR A 104 13.03 6.41 -10.84
C THR A 104 12.07 5.24 -10.73
N ALA A 105 11.24 5.05 -11.75
CA ALA A 105 10.39 3.89 -11.89
C ALA A 105 10.29 3.46 -13.36
N TYR A 106 9.85 2.25 -13.59
CA TYR A 106 9.66 1.67 -14.89
C TYR A 106 8.31 0.97 -14.99
N TYR A 107 7.47 1.42 -15.90
CA TYR A 107 6.15 0.86 -16.14
C TYR A 107 6.08 0.27 -17.54
N GLN A 108 5.93 -1.03 -17.62
CA GLN A 108 5.76 -1.75 -18.87
C GLN A 108 4.44 -2.52 -18.86
N THR A 109 3.59 -2.26 -19.85
CA THR A 109 2.29 -2.93 -20.04
C THR A 109 1.41 -2.90 -18.78
N LYS A 110 1.35 -1.74 -18.11
CA LYS A 110 0.50 -1.50 -16.93
C LYS A 110 -0.54 -0.45 -17.21
N ASN A 111 -1.69 -0.54 -16.58
CA ASN A 111 -2.64 0.57 -16.57
C ASN A 111 -2.21 1.65 -15.55
N LEU A 112 -2.78 2.85 -15.69
CA LEU A 112 -2.39 3.97 -14.83
C LEU A 112 -2.67 3.72 -13.34
N ILE A 113 -3.74 3.01 -13.00
CA ILE A 113 -4.11 2.73 -11.59
C ILE A 113 -3.09 1.78 -10.95
N GLU A 114 -2.71 0.71 -11.65
CA GLU A 114 -1.65 -0.21 -11.19
C GLU A 114 -0.31 0.49 -11.05
N ALA A 115 0.02 1.39 -11.98
CA ALA A 115 1.26 2.15 -11.91
C ALA A 115 1.26 3.17 -10.76
N LEU A 116 0.09 3.71 -10.36
CA LEU A 116 -0.04 4.63 -9.24
C LEU A 116 0.09 3.92 -7.89
N ASN A 117 -0.68 2.86 -7.68
CA ASN A 117 -0.87 2.25 -6.35
C ASN A 117 -0.98 0.71 -6.39
N GLY A 118 -0.30 0.06 -7.31
CA GLY A 118 -0.20 -1.40 -7.34
C GLY A 118 0.79 -1.93 -6.30
N ASP A 119 0.71 -3.24 -6.06
CA ASP A 119 1.60 -3.96 -5.13
C ASP A 119 3.07 -4.05 -5.61
N ASP A 120 3.34 -3.60 -6.83
CA ASP A 120 4.67 -3.60 -7.43
C ASP A 120 5.58 -2.56 -6.76
N GLU A 121 6.80 -2.95 -6.43
CA GLU A 121 7.84 -2.06 -5.89
C GLU A 121 8.08 -0.79 -6.73
N ASN A 122 7.79 -0.85 -8.04
CA ASN A 122 7.88 0.30 -8.95
C ASN A 122 6.63 1.17 -8.96
N SER A 123 5.56 0.84 -8.22
CA SER A 123 4.39 1.73 -8.18
C SER A 123 4.78 3.14 -7.70
N PHE A 124 4.02 4.15 -8.13
CA PHE A 124 4.33 5.54 -7.78
C PHE A 124 4.39 5.72 -6.25
N ILE A 125 3.43 5.15 -5.52
CA ILE A 125 3.39 5.26 -4.06
C ILE A 125 4.61 4.59 -3.40
N ASN A 126 5.07 3.45 -3.92
CA ASN A 126 6.25 2.78 -3.37
C ASN A 126 7.56 3.53 -3.69
N ARG A 127 7.62 4.28 -4.81
CA ARG A 127 8.82 5.02 -5.22
C ARG A 127 8.89 6.47 -4.71
N TRP A 128 7.77 7.18 -4.67
CA TRP A 128 7.70 8.58 -4.26
C TRP A 128 6.96 8.80 -2.95
N GLY A 129 6.22 7.79 -2.49
CA GLY A 129 5.36 7.92 -1.31
C GLY A 129 4.12 8.75 -1.58
N GLY A 130 3.48 9.20 -0.48
CA GLY A 130 2.39 10.15 -0.53
C GLY A 130 1.01 9.56 -0.35
N GLU A 131 0.03 10.45 -0.36
CA GLU A 131 -1.38 10.19 -0.13
C GLU A 131 -2.19 10.61 -1.34
N ILE A 132 -3.01 9.69 -1.87
CA ILE A 132 -3.79 9.87 -3.10
C ILE A 132 -5.16 10.45 -2.78
N ILE A 133 -5.54 11.48 -3.53
CA ILE A 133 -6.91 12.01 -3.60
C ILE A 133 -7.34 12.01 -5.06
N PHE A 134 -8.52 11.48 -5.34
CA PHE A 134 -9.15 11.61 -6.65
C PHE A 134 -10.09 12.82 -6.66
N ASP A 135 -9.93 13.68 -7.66
CA ASP A 135 -10.82 14.80 -7.96
C ASP A 135 -11.27 14.70 -9.41
N ASN A 136 -12.39 14.06 -9.62
CA ASN A 136 -12.93 13.77 -10.95
C ASN A 136 -11.88 13.08 -11.84
N TYR A 137 -11.39 13.71 -12.90
CA TYR A 137 -10.36 13.18 -13.80
C TYR A 137 -8.93 13.57 -13.38
N THR A 138 -8.76 14.10 -12.17
CA THR A 138 -7.46 14.50 -11.65
C THR A 138 -7.06 13.61 -10.48
N VAL A 139 -5.85 13.11 -10.49
CA VAL A 139 -5.21 12.51 -9.31
C VAL A 139 -4.31 13.54 -8.64
N ILE A 140 -4.47 13.67 -7.34
CA ILE A 140 -3.64 14.53 -6.50
C ILE A 140 -2.87 13.60 -5.56
N VAL A 141 -1.54 13.63 -5.61
CA VAL A 141 -0.70 12.85 -4.73
C VAL A 141 0.22 13.80 -3.96
N ASN A 142 -0.08 13.98 -2.70
CA ASN A 142 0.68 14.87 -1.83
C ASN A 142 1.46 14.08 -0.78
N GLU A 143 2.55 14.62 -0.27
CA GLU A 143 3.28 14.04 0.87
C GLU A 143 2.33 13.72 2.02
N ARG A 144 1.34 14.61 2.24
CA ARG A 144 0.27 14.44 3.20
C ARG A 144 -1.00 15.11 2.68
N ALA A 145 -2.11 14.38 2.64
CA ALA A 145 -3.41 14.89 2.21
C ALA A 145 -4.17 15.57 3.33
N GLY A 146 -3.95 15.13 4.56
CA GLY A 146 -4.57 15.69 5.76
C GLY A 146 -3.75 16.80 6.41
N GLY A 147 -4.34 17.44 7.42
CA GLY A 147 -3.69 18.47 8.24
C GLY A 147 -4.21 18.40 9.67
N ASP A 148 -3.51 19.07 10.57
CA ASP A 148 -4.03 19.32 11.91
C ASP A 148 -5.01 20.50 11.86
N TYR A 149 -6.29 20.18 11.96
CA TYR A 149 -7.37 21.16 11.99
C TYR A 149 -7.86 21.44 13.41
N GLY A 150 -7.13 21.02 14.43
CA GLY A 150 -7.47 21.19 15.83
C GLY A 150 -8.72 20.40 16.24
N VAL A 151 -9.02 19.30 15.57
CA VAL A 151 -10.13 18.42 15.91
C VAL A 151 -9.66 17.43 16.96
N GLU A 152 -10.26 17.50 18.15
CA GLU A 152 -10.05 16.53 19.20
C GLU A 152 -11.12 15.43 19.14
N VAL A 153 -10.69 14.18 19.16
CA VAL A 153 -11.57 13.02 19.25
C VAL A 153 -11.76 12.67 20.71
N LEU A 154 -12.98 12.88 21.22
CA LEU A 154 -13.31 12.71 22.63
C LEU A 154 -14.43 11.69 22.79
N TYR A 155 -14.23 10.74 23.71
CA TYR A 155 -15.26 9.78 24.10
C TYR A 155 -16.50 10.51 24.67
N GLY A 156 -17.67 10.10 24.23
CA GLY A 156 -18.94 10.68 24.64
C GLY A 156 -19.29 12.04 24.00
N LYS A 157 -18.42 12.56 23.11
CA LYS A 157 -18.67 13.83 22.39
C LYS A 157 -18.82 13.58 20.89
N ASN A 158 -17.81 13.02 20.24
CA ASN A 158 -17.78 12.80 18.80
C ASN A 158 -17.35 11.37 18.40
N ILE A 159 -17.12 10.50 19.40
CA ILE A 159 -17.06 9.05 19.20
C ILE A 159 -18.41 8.47 19.59
N LYS A 160 -19.02 7.67 18.73
CA LYS A 160 -20.24 6.91 19.06
C LYS A 160 -19.93 5.86 20.13
N GLU A 161 -20.94 5.45 20.90
CA GLU A 161 -20.86 4.21 21.69
C GLU A 161 -20.44 3.07 20.75
N ASP A 162 -19.47 2.26 21.15
CA ASP A 162 -18.81 1.21 20.34
C ASP A 162 -18.01 1.72 19.12
N GLY A 163 -17.74 3.02 19.03
CA GLY A 163 -16.95 3.62 17.93
C GLY A 163 -15.44 3.49 18.06
N PHE A 164 -14.95 2.96 19.19
CA PHE A 164 -13.54 2.62 19.41
C PHE A 164 -13.43 1.18 19.89
N SER A 165 -12.68 0.37 19.18
CA SER A 165 -12.31 -0.98 19.58
C SER A 165 -10.80 -1.12 19.50
N GLU A 166 -10.18 -1.71 20.52
CA GLU A 166 -8.80 -2.12 20.51
C GLU A 166 -8.78 -3.66 20.44
N GLU A 167 -8.16 -4.20 19.42
CA GLU A 167 -7.93 -5.64 19.30
C GLU A 167 -6.43 -5.87 19.41
N ILE A 168 -6.02 -6.64 20.41
CA ILE A 168 -4.63 -7.04 20.61
C ILE A 168 -4.54 -8.53 20.28
N ASP A 169 -3.94 -8.86 19.17
CA ASP A 169 -3.67 -10.25 18.79
C ASP A 169 -2.22 -10.60 19.13
N MET A 170 -2.07 -11.56 20.03
CA MET A 170 -0.77 -12.01 20.51
C MET A 170 -0.41 -13.43 20.01
N ARG A 171 -1.15 -13.96 19.03
CA ARG A 171 -0.95 -15.35 18.57
C ARG A 171 0.38 -15.56 17.84
N ASP A 172 0.80 -14.55 17.08
CA ASP A 172 1.94 -14.62 16.16
C ASP A 172 3.20 -13.92 16.70
N ILE A 173 3.17 -13.50 17.98
CA ILE A 173 4.33 -12.87 18.61
C ILE A 173 5.49 -13.86 18.72
N VAL A 174 6.67 -13.44 18.30
CA VAL A 174 7.93 -14.17 18.38
C VAL A 174 8.90 -13.39 19.26
N THR A 175 9.34 -13.98 20.37
CA THR A 175 10.30 -13.33 21.29
C THR A 175 11.73 -13.90 21.17
N ARG A 176 11.90 -14.96 20.37
CA ARG A 176 13.21 -15.57 20.08
C ARG A 176 13.23 -16.05 18.64
N ILE A 177 14.08 -15.46 17.82
CA ILE A 177 14.24 -15.83 16.42
C ILE A 177 15.42 -16.80 16.28
N VAL A 178 15.19 -17.91 15.59
CA VAL A 178 16.23 -18.78 15.06
C VAL A 178 16.45 -18.38 13.59
N PRO A 179 17.46 -17.56 13.29
CA PRO A 179 17.66 -17.06 11.95
C PRO A 179 18.41 -18.09 11.09
N LYS A 180 18.03 -18.14 9.82
CA LYS A 180 18.72 -18.91 8.78
C LYS A 180 19.09 -17.98 7.64
N ALA A 181 20.32 -18.07 7.18
CA ALA A 181 20.76 -17.45 5.94
C ALA A 181 20.45 -18.36 4.74
N TYR A 182 20.78 -17.89 3.55
CA TYR A 182 20.70 -18.67 2.31
C TYR A 182 21.28 -20.08 2.49
N ASN A 183 20.70 -21.07 1.82
CA ASN A 183 21.08 -22.46 1.88
C ASN A 183 21.02 -23.09 3.30
N GLY A 184 20.34 -22.41 4.24
CA GLY A 184 20.09 -22.91 5.58
C GLY A 184 21.26 -22.74 6.55
N HIS A 185 22.25 -21.90 6.22
CA HIS A 185 23.31 -21.55 7.16
C HIS A 185 22.76 -20.92 8.42
N MET A 186 23.24 -21.33 9.57
CA MET A 186 22.78 -20.87 10.88
C MET A 186 23.96 -20.38 11.72
N ILE A 187 23.66 -19.65 12.77
CA ILE A 187 24.63 -19.28 13.80
C ILE A 187 25.14 -20.58 14.48
N GLU A 188 26.44 -20.77 14.50
CA GLU A 188 27.06 -21.89 15.23
C GLU A 188 27.14 -21.65 16.75
N GLY A 189 27.07 -22.72 17.52
CA GLY A 189 27.21 -22.74 18.98
C GLY A 189 25.94 -23.19 19.71
N ASP A 190 25.96 -23.06 21.02
CA ASP A 190 24.87 -23.54 21.89
C ASP A 190 23.64 -22.63 21.86
N GLU A 191 23.77 -21.39 21.36
CA GLU A 191 22.72 -20.39 21.28
C GLU A 191 22.58 -19.87 19.86
N PRO A 192 21.97 -20.65 18.93
CA PRO A 192 21.81 -20.30 17.54
C PRO A 192 20.57 -19.40 17.29
N TRP A 193 20.28 -18.52 18.22
CA TRP A 193 19.11 -17.65 18.19
C TRP A 193 19.46 -16.22 18.62
N ILE A 194 18.53 -15.31 18.34
CA ILE A 194 18.57 -13.92 18.78
C ILE A 194 17.30 -13.64 19.59
N ASP A 195 17.47 -13.08 20.78
CA ASP A 195 16.37 -12.72 21.66
C ASP A 195 15.89 -11.28 21.41
N SER A 196 14.58 -11.09 21.51
CA SER A 196 13.96 -9.77 21.52
C SER A 196 14.43 -8.96 22.73
N PRO A 197 14.62 -7.63 22.57
CA PRO A 197 14.81 -6.73 23.70
C PRO A 197 13.64 -6.75 24.71
N LEU A 198 12.49 -7.23 24.29
CA LEU A 198 11.28 -7.30 25.11
C LEU A 198 11.01 -8.67 25.72
N ILE A 199 11.90 -9.64 25.52
CA ILE A 199 11.68 -11.05 25.91
C ILE A 199 11.27 -11.21 27.38
N ASP A 200 11.82 -10.40 28.29
CA ASP A 200 11.51 -10.44 29.73
C ASP A 200 10.11 -9.92 30.07
N LYS A 201 9.42 -9.27 29.14
CA LYS A 201 8.04 -8.83 29.32
C LYS A 201 7.02 -9.94 29.15
N TYR A 202 7.43 -11.06 28.56
CA TYR A 202 6.56 -12.18 28.25
C TYR A 202 6.75 -13.34 29.25
N PRO A 203 5.67 -14.00 29.64
CA PRO A 203 5.74 -15.11 30.61
C PRO A 203 6.40 -16.37 30.04
N THR A 204 6.51 -16.46 28.70
CA THR A 204 7.07 -17.61 27.99
C THR A 204 7.87 -17.16 26.78
N ILE A 205 8.97 -17.84 26.51
CA ILE A 205 9.76 -17.64 25.30
C ILE A 205 9.02 -18.27 24.12
N ARG A 206 8.84 -17.49 23.05
CA ARG A 206 8.15 -17.91 21.82
C ARG A 206 9.15 -17.93 20.68
N PHE A 207 9.46 -19.14 20.23
CA PHE A 207 10.39 -19.35 19.13
C PHE A 207 9.72 -19.10 17.77
N GLY A 208 10.42 -18.40 16.89
CA GLY A 208 10.14 -18.32 15.46
C GLY A 208 11.37 -18.66 14.64
N VAL A 209 11.18 -19.19 13.45
CA VAL A 209 12.26 -19.42 12.48
C VAL A 209 12.08 -18.39 11.37
N MET A 210 13.15 -17.67 11.05
CA MET A 210 13.15 -16.69 9.95
C MET A 210 14.28 -16.98 8.98
N GLU A 211 13.99 -16.92 7.70
CA GLU A 211 14.94 -17.17 6.62
C GLU A 211 15.28 -15.85 5.93
N PHE A 212 16.57 -15.54 5.82
CA PHE A 212 17.13 -14.33 5.23
C PHE A 212 17.96 -14.73 4.01
N GLU A 213 17.29 -14.78 2.85
CA GLU A 213 17.88 -15.18 1.57
C GLU A 213 18.89 -14.15 1.03
N ASP A 214 18.87 -12.94 1.56
CA ASP A 214 19.77 -11.85 1.26
C ASP A 214 21.10 -11.89 2.03
N ILE A 215 21.33 -12.96 2.83
CA ILE A 215 22.60 -13.21 3.51
C ILE A 215 23.16 -14.55 3.03
N LYS A 216 24.37 -14.54 2.50
CA LYS A 216 25.05 -15.75 1.98
C LYS A 216 26.42 -15.93 2.61
N MET A 217 26.84 -17.19 2.76
CA MET A 217 28.25 -17.50 3.00
C MET A 217 29.04 -17.38 1.68
N ARG A 218 30.33 -17.06 1.76
CA ARG A 218 31.19 -16.87 0.57
C ARG A 218 31.17 -18.08 -0.37
N GLU A 219 31.01 -19.28 0.14
CA GLU A 219 30.92 -20.52 -0.65
C GLU A 219 29.66 -20.60 -1.52
N ASP A 220 28.59 -19.89 -1.16
CA ASP A 220 27.31 -19.84 -1.87
C ASP A 220 27.15 -18.55 -2.70
N ALA A 221 28.09 -17.61 -2.55
CA ALA A 221 28.02 -16.33 -3.23
C ALA A 221 28.32 -16.46 -4.72
N GLN A 222 27.64 -15.66 -5.54
CA GLN A 222 27.86 -15.55 -6.98
C GLN A 222 28.45 -14.18 -7.34
N ASP A 223 29.08 -14.10 -8.50
CA ASP A 223 29.60 -12.84 -9.03
C ASP A 223 28.44 -11.84 -9.22
N GLY A 224 28.53 -10.69 -8.55
CA GLY A 224 27.49 -9.64 -8.58
C GLY A 224 26.55 -9.61 -7.37
N ASP A 225 26.56 -10.61 -6.50
CA ASP A 225 25.69 -10.65 -5.32
C ASP A 225 25.84 -9.38 -4.44
N GLU A 226 27.06 -8.89 -4.23
CA GLU A 226 27.31 -7.68 -3.43
C GLU A 226 26.76 -6.41 -4.11
N ASP A 227 26.77 -6.36 -5.44
CA ASP A 227 26.21 -5.26 -6.23
C ASP A 227 24.66 -5.28 -6.19
N ASP A 228 24.06 -6.47 -6.02
CA ASP A 228 22.62 -6.67 -5.89
C ASP A 228 22.12 -6.47 -4.43
N GLY A 229 23.01 -6.10 -3.52
CA GLY A 229 22.70 -5.81 -2.12
C GLY A 229 22.62 -7.04 -1.21
N ILE A 230 23.13 -8.18 -1.66
CA ILE A 230 23.26 -9.39 -0.85
C ILE A 230 24.48 -9.25 0.06
N ILE A 231 24.29 -9.58 1.33
CA ILE A 231 25.35 -9.58 2.34
C ILE A 231 26.13 -10.89 2.22
N VAL A 232 27.38 -10.80 1.82
CA VAL A 232 28.27 -11.97 1.71
C VAL A 232 29.19 -12.03 2.92
N CYS A 233 29.13 -13.15 3.66
CA CYS A 233 29.90 -13.39 4.88
C CYS A 233 31.05 -14.37 4.62
N ASP A 234 32.26 -14.02 5.03
CA ASP A 234 33.44 -14.87 4.93
C ASP A 234 33.63 -15.76 6.15
N THR A 235 33.08 -15.37 7.31
CA THR A 235 33.23 -16.03 8.58
C THR A 235 31.91 -16.22 9.32
N GLN A 236 31.87 -17.18 10.25
CA GLN A 236 30.71 -17.39 11.13
C GLN A 236 30.42 -16.18 12.03
N GLU A 237 31.42 -15.37 12.36
CA GLU A 237 31.25 -14.16 13.17
C GLU A 237 30.55 -13.05 12.36
N GLU A 238 30.90 -12.92 11.08
CA GLU A 238 30.20 -12.00 10.15
C GLU A 238 28.77 -12.46 9.91
N LEU A 239 28.55 -13.77 9.69
CA LEU A 239 27.20 -14.33 9.55
C LEU A 239 26.34 -14.04 10.79
N ARG A 240 26.88 -14.26 11.98
CA ARG A 240 26.19 -13.97 13.25
C ARG A 240 25.84 -12.48 13.35
N THR A 241 26.73 -11.61 12.96
CA THR A 241 26.53 -10.15 13.02
C THR A 241 25.43 -9.72 12.04
N ALA A 242 25.46 -10.21 10.80
CA ALA A 242 24.46 -9.90 9.78
C ALA A 242 23.07 -10.43 10.17
N LEU A 243 22.99 -11.68 10.61
CA LEU A 243 21.73 -12.28 11.07
C LEU A 243 21.18 -11.59 12.31
N LYS A 244 22.03 -11.16 13.24
CA LYS A 244 21.62 -10.39 14.41
C LYS A 244 21.00 -9.07 14.01
N GLN A 245 21.63 -8.32 13.11
CA GLN A 245 21.10 -7.05 12.61
C GLN A 245 19.72 -7.23 11.98
N LYS A 246 19.56 -8.26 11.12
CA LYS A 246 18.27 -8.55 10.50
C LYS A 246 17.18 -8.93 11.49
N CYS A 247 17.52 -9.69 12.53
CA CYS A 247 16.57 -10.01 13.60
C CYS A 247 16.16 -8.77 14.40
N GLU A 248 17.09 -7.86 14.68
CA GLU A 248 16.80 -6.58 15.35
C GLU A 248 15.85 -5.73 14.50
N GLU A 249 16.05 -5.66 13.17
CA GLU A 249 15.14 -5.00 12.23
C GLU A 249 13.71 -5.61 12.27
N GLN A 250 13.59 -6.94 12.43
CA GLN A 250 12.28 -7.60 12.56
C GLN A 250 11.60 -7.27 13.88
N PHE A 251 12.34 -7.23 15.00
CA PHE A 251 11.79 -6.82 16.28
C PHE A 251 11.36 -5.35 16.26
N ASP A 252 12.14 -4.46 15.65
CA ASP A 252 11.77 -3.05 15.48
C ASP A 252 10.53 -2.88 14.57
N ALA A 253 10.29 -3.81 13.67
CA ALA A 253 9.08 -3.86 12.84
C ALA A 253 7.83 -4.39 13.57
N GLY A 254 7.97 -4.85 14.81
CA GLY A 254 6.86 -5.23 15.68
C GLY A 254 6.49 -6.72 15.61
N VAL A 255 7.47 -7.59 15.46
CA VAL A 255 7.28 -9.06 15.52
C VAL A 255 7.14 -9.56 16.97
N ASP A 256 7.61 -8.76 17.94
CA ASP A 256 7.59 -9.01 19.38
C ASP A 256 6.60 -8.16 20.20
#